data_66280b4c60409f3fa23e5655a5d7493f
#
_entry.id   66280b4c60409f3fa23e5655a5d7493f
#
_cell.length_a   1.000
_cell.length_b   1.000
_cell.length_c   1.000
_cell.angle_alpha   90.00
_cell.angle_beta   90.00
_cell.angle_gamma   90.00
#
_symmetry.space_group_name_H-M   'P 1'
#
loop_
_entity.id
_entity.type
_entity.pdbx_description
1 polymer ?
#
loop_
_entity_poly.entity_id
_entity_poly.type
_entity_poly.pdbx_seq_one_letter_code
_entity_poly.pdbx_strand_id
1 'polypeptide(L)'
;MDQIALLTPVLVLVIWTFIIFLIMAFGRVSFMNNPQDAADSKDYKNQLPTWVNRTADNYNHLFEQPVAFYAVTLTIALVNSFDSLIVQLTWAYVLIRIIHSLVQLTINIVLVRFFLFASGWLIIAFMAFSQIFLN
;
A
#
# COMPACT_ATOMS: atom_id res chain seq x y z
N MET A 1 23.27 9.07 -9.30
CA MET A 1 21.83 8.92 -9.60
C MET A 1 21.05 9.73 -8.58
N ASP A 2 20.01 10.38 -9.01
CA ASP A 2 19.29 11.33 -8.16
C ASP A 2 18.41 10.59 -7.14
N GLN A 3 18.57 10.92 -5.85
CA GLN A 3 17.74 10.38 -4.78
C GLN A 3 16.25 10.66 -4.98
N ILE A 4 15.90 11.76 -5.63
CA ILE A 4 14.51 12.08 -5.96
C ILE A 4 13.88 10.98 -6.81
N ALA A 5 14.62 10.45 -7.79
CA ALA A 5 14.13 9.35 -8.63
C ALA A 5 13.76 8.10 -7.82
N LEU A 6 14.52 7.81 -6.75
CA LEU A 6 14.26 6.70 -5.84
C LEU A 6 13.07 6.97 -4.92
N LEU A 7 12.93 8.21 -4.44
CA LEU A 7 11.94 8.58 -3.43
C LEU A 7 10.57 8.95 -4.01
N THR A 8 10.52 9.35 -5.29
CA THR A 8 9.25 9.70 -5.94
C THR A 8 8.20 8.58 -5.86
N PRO A 9 8.53 7.31 -6.09
CA PRO A 9 7.56 6.21 -5.93
C PRO A 9 6.98 6.13 -4.51
N VAL A 10 7.81 6.39 -3.49
CA VAL A 10 7.35 6.43 -2.08
C VAL A 10 6.27 7.48 -1.89
N LEU A 11 6.52 8.69 -2.39
CA LEU A 11 5.56 9.79 -2.30
C LEU A 11 4.27 9.49 -3.08
N VAL A 12 4.39 8.86 -4.24
CA VAL A 12 3.22 8.41 -5.03
C VAL A 12 2.36 7.43 -4.21
N LEU A 13 2.98 6.48 -3.52
CA LEU A 13 2.24 5.53 -2.69
C LEU A 13 1.60 6.20 -1.47
N VAL A 14 2.25 7.19 -0.88
CA VAL A 14 1.65 8.00 0.20
C VAL A 14 0.41 8.74 -0.30
N ILE A 15 0.48 9.36 -1.48
CA ILE A 15 -0.67 10.04 -2.10
C ILE A 15 -1.79 9.03 -2.39
N TRP A 16 -1.46 7.86 -2.91
CA TRP A 16 -2.43 6.78 -3.14
C TRP A 16 -3.13 6.37 -1.84
N THR A 17 -2.38 6.20 -0.76
CA THR A 17 -2.93 5.89 0.56
C THR A 17 -3.90 6.98 1.04
N PHE A 18 -3.55 8.26 0.80
CA PHE A 18 -4.43 9.37 1.11
C PHE A 18 -5.73 9.34 0.29
N ILE A 19 -5.65 9.02 -1.00
CA ILE A 19 -6.85 8.85 -1.85
C ILE A 19 -7.76 7.75 -1.29
N ILE A 20 -7.20 6.61 -0.92
CA ILE A 20 -7.97 5.52 -0.30
C ILE A 20 -8.60 5.96 1.02
N PHE A 21 -7.87 6.72 1.84
CA PHE A 21 -8.42 7.32 3.06
C PHE A 21 -9.64 8.21 2.76
N LEU A 22 -9.56 9.07 1.74
CA LEU A 22 -10.67 9.95 1.38
C LEU A 22 -11.90 9.16 0.94
N ILE A 23 -11.72 8.10 0.16
CA ILE A 23 -12.83 7.23 -0.28
C ILE A 23 -13.47 6.54 0.93
N MET A 24 -12.66 6.00 1.83
CA MET A 24 -13.12 5.37 3.07
C MET A 24 -13.90 6.35 3.95
N ALA A 25 -13.34 7.54 4.17
CA ALA A 25 -13.95 8.57 5.01
C ALA A 25 -15.29 9.04 4.44
N PHE A 26 -15.34 9.28 3.13
CA PHE A 26 -16.59 9.63 2.45
C PHE A 26 -17.66 8.55 2.63
N GLY A 27 -17.30 7.29 2.42
CA GLY A 27 -18.24 6.18 2.56
C GLY A 27 -18.75 6.03 4.00
N ARG A 28 -17.88 6.13 4.99
CA ARG A 28 -18.27 6.04 6.40
C ARG A 28 -19.17 7.19 6.83
N VAL A 29 -18.84 8.42 6.47
CA VAL A 29 -19.66 9.60 6.80
C VAL A 29 -21.02 9.52 6.12
N SER A 30 -21.09 9.06 4.87
CA SER A 30 -22.33 9.02 4.10
C SER A 30 -23.31 7.93 4.55
N PHE A 31 -22.79 6.78 5.02
CA PHE A 31 -23.62 5.58 5.25
C PHE A 31 -23.69 5.14 6.72
N MET A 32 -22.89 5.71 7.60
CA MET A 32 -22.93 5.38 9.03
C MET A 32 -24.03 6.17 9.74
N ASN A 33 -24.91 5.49 10.50
CA ASN A 33 -26.02 6.12 11.19
C ASN A 33 -25.55 7.00 12.34
N ASN A 34 -24.56 6.53 13.11
CA ASN A 34 -23.99 7.26 14.24
C ASN A 34 -22.46 7.10 14.21
N PRO A 35 -21.68 8.21 14.22
CA PRO A 35 -20.21 8.12 14.24
C PRO A 35 -19.65 7.30 15.41
N GLN A 36 -20.35 7.23 16.54
CA GLN A 36 -19.91 6.45 17.69
C GLN A 36 -19.93 4.93 17.42
N ASP A 37 -20.72 4.46 16.46
CA ASP A 37 -20.76 3.05 16.06
C ASP A 37 -19.40 2.56 15.55
N ALA A 38 -18.53 3.45 15.08
CA ALA A 38 -17.17 3.13 14.66
C ALA A 38 -16.27 2.67 15.82
N ALA A 39 -16.68 2.88 17.08
CA ALA A 39 -15.92 2.41 18.25
C ALA A 39 -15.86 0.88 18.32
N ASP A 40 -16.87 0.17 17.81
CA ASP A 40 -16.88 -1.29 17.71
C ASP A 40 -17.10 -1.73 16.25
N SER A 41 -16.07 -2.34 15.67
CA SER A 41 -16.10 -2.75 14.25
C SER A 41 -17.15 -3.81 13.93
N LYS A 42 -17.62 -4.59 14.92
CA LYS A 42 -18.68 -5.59 14.71
C LYS A 42 -20.04 -4.95 14.47
N ASP A 43 -20.28 -3.79 15.05
CA ASP A 43 -21.61 -3.16 15.07
C ASP A 43 -21.85 -2.32 13.81
N TYR A 44 -20.83 -1.68 13.25
CA TYR A 44 -21.03 -0.75 12.14
C TYR A 44 -20.80 -1.34 10.74
N LYS A 45 -20.05 -2.44 10.59
CA LYS A 45 -19.76 -3.04 9.28
C LYS A 45 -21.02 -3.44 8.51
N ASN A 46 -22.05 -3.88 9.21
CA ASN A 46 -23.33 -4.27 8.62
C ASN A 46 -24.16 -3.08 8.12
N GLN A 47 -23.87 -1.88 8.61
CA GLN A 47 -24.54 -0.64 8.17
C GLN A 47 -23.96 -0.11 6.86
N LEU A 48 -22.75 -0.54 6.50
CA LEU A 48 -22.00 0.02 5.40
C LEU A 48 -22.11 -0.84 4.13
N PRO A 49 -22.16 -0.22 2.94
CA PRO A 49 -22.02 -0.95 1.70
C PRO A 49 -20.72 -1.74 1.64
N THR A 50 -20.71 -2.85 0.91
CA THR A 50 -19.53 -3.70 0.76
C THR A 50 -18.28 -2.94 0.29
N TRP A 51 -18.46 -1.99 -0.65
CA TRP A 51 -17.34 -1.22 -1.18
C TRP A 51 -16.67 -0.34 -0.10
N VAL A 52 -17.44 0.17 0.85
CA VAL A 52 -16.89 0.95 1.98
C VAL A 52 -16.03 0.06 2.88
N ASN A 53 -16.52 -1.13 3.22
CA ASN A 53 -15.78 -2.10 4.02
C ASN A 53 -14.50 -2.56 3.31
N ARG A 54 -14.57 -2.83 2.02
CA ARG A 54 -13.39 -3.19 1.21
C ARG A 54 -12.36 -2.06 1.17
N THR A 55 -12.81 -0.82 1.06
CA THR A 55 -11.93 0.35 1.09
C THR A 55 -11.24 0.48 2.45
N ALA A 56 -11.96 0.27 3.55
CA ALA A 56 -11.41 0.29 4.90
C ALA A 56 -10.36 -0.83 5.09
N ASP A 57 -10.65 -2.03 4.63
CA ASP A 57 -9.69 -3.14 4.69
C ASP A 57 -8.43 -2.84 3.86
N ASN A 58 -8.60 -2.28 2.67
CA ASN A 58 -7.46 -1.87 1.83
C ASN A 58 -6.63 -0.77 2.49
N TYR A 59 -7.28 0.20 3.13
CA TYR A 59 -6.58 1.25 3.90
C TYR A 59 -5.70 0.63 4.98
N ASN A 60 -6.21 -0.33 5.74
CA ASN A 60 -5.44 -1.04 6.75
C ASN A 60 -4.27 -1.83 6.13
N HIS A 61 -4.49 -2.50 5.02
CA HIS A 61 -3.45 -3.26 4.31
C HIS A 61 -2.32 -2.35 3.80
N LEU A 62 -2.60 -1.08 3.48
CA LEU A 62 -1.59 -0.10 3.07
C LEU A 62 -0.65 0.31 4.21
N PHE A 63 -0.95 -0.04 5.47
CA PHE A 63 -0.08 0.14 6.61
C PHE A 63 0.60 -1.16 7.07
N GLU A 64 0.46 -2.24 6.34
CA GLU A 64 1.13 -3.53 6.61
C GLU A 64 2.41 -3.65 5.78
N GLN A 65 2.34 -4.31 4.63
CA GLN A 65 3.51 -4.50 3.76
C GLN A 65 4.19 -3.19 3.31
N PRO A 66 3.48 -2.14 2.91
CA PRO A 66 4.11 -0.89 2.48
C PRO A 66 5.03 -0.24 3.52
N VAL A 67 4.82 -0.49 4.80
CA VAL A 67 5.74 -0.02 5.85
C VAL A 67 7.14 -0.58 5.66
N ALA A 68 7.26 -1.86 5.32
CA ALA A 68 8.55 -2.48 4.99
C ALA A 68 9.17 -1.86 3.72
N PHE A 69 8.36 -1.60 2.71
CA PHE A 69 8.80 -0.90 1.50
C PHE A 69 9.36 0.49 1.80
N TYR A 70 8.66 1.28 2.61
CA TYR A 70 9.14 2.59 3.02
C TYR A 70 10.47 2.51 3.77
N ALA A 71 10.56 1.59 4.73
CA ALA A 71 11.77 1.41 5.53
C ALA A 71 12.98 1.06 4.66
N VAL A 72 12.84 0.10 3.76
CA VAL A 72 13.93 -0.34 2.86
C VAL A 72 14.33 0.78 1.90
N THR A 73 13.36 1.43 1.26
CA THR A 73 13.63 2.48 0.28
C THR A 73 14.30 3.70 0.93
N LEU A 74 13.84 4.11 2.11
CA LEU A 74 14.47 5.20 2.86
C LEU A 74 15.87 4.84 3.31
N THR A 75 16.10 3.61 3.74
CA THR A 75 17.44 3.12 4.11
C THR A 75 18.39 3.20 2.93
N ILE A 76 17.96 2.73 1.75
CA ILE A 76 18.75 2.80 0.51
C ILE A 76 19.08 4.25 0.16
N ALA A 77 18.11 5.15 0.28
CA ALA A 77 18.33 6.57 0.01
C ALA A 77 19.35 7.20 0.97
N LEU A 78 19.29 6.85 2.25
CA LEU A 78 20.23 7.35 3.27
C LEU A 78 21.65 6.87 3.04
N VAL A 79 21.82 5.60 2.68
CA VAL A 79 23.12 5.02 2.36
C VAL A 79 23.63 5.50 1.00
N ASN A 80 22.74 5.99 0.15
CA ASN A 80 23.03 6.46 -1.21
C ASN A 80 23.69 5.39 -2.10
N SER A 81 23.28 4.14 -1.93
CA SER A 81 23.80 2.97 -2.66
C SER A 81 22.68 2.33 -3.49
N PHE A 82 22.46 2.84 -4.69
CA PHE A 82 21.43 2.32 -5.61
C PHE A 82 21.78 2.59 -7.06
N ASP A 83 21.22 1.78 -7.92
CA ASP A 83 21.33 1.86 -9.37
C ASP A 83 19.93 2.00 -10.03
N SER A 84 19.90 1.99 -11.35
CA SER A 84 18.65 2.08 -12.11
C SER A 84 17.70 0.91 -11.84
N LEU A 85 18.22 -0.28 -11.54
CA LEU A 85 17.41 -1.44 -11.23
C LEU A 85 16.60 -1.21 -9.94
N ILE A 86 17.24 -0.70 -8.90
CA ILE A 86 16.55 -0.40 -7.64
C ILE A 86 15.44 0.63 -7.85
N VAL A 87 15.69 1.68 -8.64
CA VAL A 87 14.66 2.67 -8.98
C VAL A 87 13.48 2.02 -9.71
N GLN A 88 13.76 1.15 -10.67
CA GLN A 88 12.70 0.41 -11.39
C GLN A 88 11.90 -0.49 -10.45
N LEU A 89 12.56 -1.15 -9.50
CA LEU A 89 11.89 -2.01 -8.52
C LEU A 89 10.98 -1.23 -7.58
N THR A 90 11.36 -0.01 -7.18
CA THR A 90 10.48 0.83 -6.37
C THR A 90 9.21 1.21 -7.14
N TRP A 91 9.32 1.56 -8.42
CA TRP A 91 8.14 1.80 -9.26
C TRP A 91 7.31 0.54 -9.49
N ALA A 92 7.95 -0.60 -9.73
CA ALA A 92 7.25 -1.87 -9.89
C ALA A 92 6.44 -2.21 -8.63
N TYR A 93 7.01 -2.00 -7.45
CA TYR A 93 6.30 -2.22 -6.18
C TYR A 93 5.06 -1.32 -6.06
N VAL A 94 5.21 -0.03 -6.33
CA VAL A 94 4.09 0.92 -6.23
C VAL A 94 2.97 0.56 -7.21
N LEU A 95 3.31 0.20 -8.45
CA LEU A 95 2.33 -0.24 -9.44
C LEU A 95 1.59 -1.51 -8.99
N ILE A 96 2.32 -2.51 -8.50
CA ILE A 96 1.73 -3.74 -7.95
C ILE A 96 0.78 -3.40 -6.81
N ARG A 97 1.15 -2.48 -5.94
CA ARG A 97 0.33 -2.10 -4.79
C ARG A 97 -0.93 -1.35 -5.19
N ILE A 98 -0.84 -0.45 -6.17
CA ILE A 98 -2.02 0.24 -6.73
C ILE A 98 -2.96 -0.76 -7.38
N ILE A 99 -2.43 -1.70 -8.18
CA ILE A 99 -3.24 -2.76 -8.81
C ILE A 99 -3.90 -3.63 -7.74
N HIS A 100 -3.18 -4.00 -6.67
CA HIS A 100 -3.74 -4.74 -5.54
C HIS A 100 -4.94 -4.01 -4.92
N SER A 101 -4.82 -2.69 -4.71
CA SER A 101 -5.91 -1.86 -4.21
C SER A 101 -7.11 -1.87 -5.15
N LEU A 102 -6.89 -1.69 -6.46
CA LEU A 102 -7.96 -1.69 -7.45
C LEU A 102 -8.68 -3.04 -7.50
N VAL A 103 -7.95 -4.15 -7.42
CA VAL A 103 -8.54 -5.49 -7.36
C VAL A 103 -9.39 -5.64 -6.10
N GLN A 104 -8.90 -5.23 -4.95
CA GLN A 104 -9.61 -5.34 -3.68
C GLN A 104 -10.90 -4.51 -3.66
N LEU A 105 -10.88 -3.32 -4.25
CA LEU A 105 -12.03 -2.41 -4.28
C LEU A 105 -13.08 -2.80 -5.33
N THR A 106 -12.73 -3.60 -6.32
CA THR A 106 -13.61 -3.97 -7.44
C THR A 106 -13.99 -5.46 -7.40
N ILE A 107 -13.25 -6.30 -8.11
CA ILE A 107 -13.55 -7.73 -8.26
C ILE A 107 -13.21 -8.56 -7.01
N ASN A 108 -12.27 -8.10 -6.21
CA ASN A 108 -11.84 -8.69 -4.94
C ASN A 108 -11.52 -10.20 -5.00
N ILE A 109 -10.82 -10.62 -6.05
CA ILE A 109 -10.40 -12.02 -6.20
C ILE A 109 -9.19 -12.24 -5.29
N VAL A 110 -9.37 -13.06 -4.25
CA VAL A 110 -8.35 -13.30 -3.21
C VAL A 110 -7.07 -13.88 -3.78
N LEU A 111 -7.17 -14.81 -4.73
CA LEU A 111 -6.00 -15.43 -5.34
C LEU A 111 -5.13 -14.41 -6.10
N VAL A 112 -5.75 -13.50 -6.84
CA VAL A 112 -5.04 -12.41 -7.54
C VAL A 112 -4.35 -11.48 -6.54
N ARG A 113 -5.05 -11.12 -5.48
CA ARG A 113 -4.49 -10.30 -4.40
C ARG A 113 -3.28 -10.97 -3.73
N PHE A 114 -3.37 -12.28 -3.51
CA PHE A 114 -2.28 -13.06 -2.91
C PHE A 114 -1.03 -13.03 -3.80
N PHE A 115 -1.17 -13.24 -5.10
CA PHE A 115 -0.02 -13.18 -6.01
C PHE A 115 0.60 -11.79 -6.09
N LEU A 116 -0.22 -10.74 -6.10
CA LEU A 116 0.28 -9.36 -6.06
C LEU A 116 1.01 -9.07 -4.74
N PHE A 117 0.47 -9.53 -3.64
CA PHE A 117 1.08 -9.41 -2.31
C PHE A 117 2.43 -10.15 -2.23
N ALA A 118 2.47 -11.38 -2.71
CA ALA A 118 3.70 -12.17 -2.75
C ALA A 118 4.77 -11.53 -3.64
N SER A 119 4.38 -11.04 -4.81
CA SER A 119 5.28 -10.31 -5.71
C SER A 119 5.86 -9.06 -5.05
N GLY A 120 5.05 -8.32 -4.30
CA GLY A 120 5.51 -7.18 -3.53
C GLY A 120 6.56 -7.55 -2.49
N TRP A 121 6.36 -8.66 -1.77
CA TRP A 121 7.36 -9.16 -0.81
C TRP A 121 8.66 -9.58 -1.48
N LEU A 122 8.59 -10.20 -2.66
CA LEU A 122 9.80 -10.57 -3.40
C LEU A 122 10.63 -9.35 -3.78
N ILE A 123 9.98 -8.27 -4.21
CA ILE A 123 10.68 -7.00 -4.52
C ILE A 123 11.33 -6.42 -3.26
N ILE A 124 10.60 -6.31 -2.16
CA ILE A 124 11.10 -5.76 -0.90
C ILE A 124 12.29 -6.59 -0.39
N ALA A 125 12.14 -7.92 -0.39
CA ALA A 125 13.18 -8.82 0.06
C ALA A 125 14.44 -8.72 -0.80
N PHE A 126 14.29 -8.65 -2.12
CA PHE A 126 15.42 -8.47 -3.03
C PHE A 126 16.15 -7.14 -2.77
N MET A 127 15.39 -6.04 -2.62
CA MET A 127 15.98 -4.73 -2.33
C MET A 127 16.76 -4.76 -1.01
N ALA A 128 16.21 -5.34 0.05
CA ALA A 128 16.88 -5.47 1.34
C ALA A 128 18.12 -6.36 1.25
N PHE A 129 18.00 -7.52 0.60
CA PHE A 129 19.10 -8.47 0.42
C PHE A 129 20.25 -7.85 -0.37
N SER A 130 19.95 -7.11 -1.44
CA SER A 130 20.99 -6.47 -2.26
C SER A 130 21.84 -5.49 -1.45
N GLN A 131 21.23 -4.79 -0.50
CA GLN A 131 21.96 -3.84 0.35
C GLN A 131 22.89 -4.53 1.36
N ILE A 132 22.56 -5.74 1.77
CA ILE A 132 23.37 -6.48 2.77
C ILE A 132 24.50 -7.24 2.09
N PHE A 133 24.25 -7.84 0.93
CA PHE A 133 25.17 -8.83 0.36
C PHE A 133 25.80 -8.45 -0.98
N LEU A 134 25.26 -7.45 -1.68
CA LEU A 134 25.74 -7.08 -3.02
C LEU A 134 26.41 -5.70 -3.07
N ASN A 135 26.46 -4.97 -1.96
CA ASN A 135 27.13 -3.67 -1.84
C ASN A 135 28.34 -3.75 -0.90
#